data_ed3fe04c0ac3049e1f912e4caaef9a71
#
_entry.id   ed3fe04c0ac3049e1f912e4caaef9a71
#
_cell.length_a   1.000
_cell.length_b   1.000
_cell.length_c   1.000
_cell.angle_alpha   90.00
_cell.angle_beta   90.00
_cell.angle_gamma   90.00
#
_symmetry.space_group_name_H-M   'P 1'
#
loop_
_entity.id
_entity.type
_entity.pdbx_description
1 polymer ?
#
loop_
_entity_poly.entity_id
_entity_poly.type
_entity_poly.pdbx_seq_one_letter_code
_entity_poly.pdbx_strand_id
1 'polypeptide(L)' 'LVGRTALVMAVLRPSGRVMVDGRYYDAAAEDGLFVARGRTVTVTRIEGGVLYCTPQERKTE' A
#
# COMPACT_ATOMS: atom_id res chain seq x y z
N LEU A 1 -2.15 -12.07 1.02
CA LEU A 1 -1.98 -10.82 0.27
C LEU A 1 -0.57 -10.28 0.29
N VAL A 2 0.27 -10.79 1.17
CA VAL A 2 1.66 -10.34 1.21
C VAL A 2 2.31 -10.64 -0.14
N GLY A 3 3.01 -9.66 -0.66
CA GLY A 3 3.63 -9.77 -1.97
C GLY A 3 2.77 -9.30 -3.12
N ARG A 4 1.49 -8.98 -2.85
CA ARG A 4 0.61 -8.53 -3.91
C ARG A 4 0.78 -7.05 -4.14
N THR A 5 0.47 -6.64 -5.33
CA THR A 5 0.48 -5.24 -5.70
C THR A 5 -0.86 -4.63 -5.37
N ALA A 6 -0.86 -3.43 -4.82
CA ALA A 6 -2.07 -2.74 -4.45
C ALA A 6 -2.07 -1.33 -5.02
N LEU A 7 -3.25 -0.78 -5.20
CA LEU A 7 -3.40 0.57 -5.68
C LEU A 7 -3.86 1.45 -4.54
N VAL A 8 -3.19 2.56 -4.31
CA VAL A 8 -3.53 3.47 -3.22
C VAL A 8 -4.77 4.24 -3.60
N MET A 9 -5.87 4.04 -2.87
CA MET A 9 -7.14 4.68 -3.17
C MET A 9 -7.35 5.91 -2.31
N ALA A 10 -6.82 5.92 -1.10
CA ALA A 10 -6.83 7.09 -0.24
C ALA A 10 -5.41 7.24 0.26
N VAL A 11 -4.90 8.47 0.23
CA VAL A 11 -3.50 8.72 0.54
C VAL A 11 -3.07 8.04 1.83
N LEU A 12 -1.89 7.45 1.81
CA LEU A 12 -1.31 6.83 3.01
C LEU A 12 -0.45 7.88 3.72
N ARG A 13 -0.90 8.28 4.95
CA ARG A 13 -0.17 9.28 5.71
C ARG A 13 -0.20 8.95 7.19
N PRO A 14 0.45 7.92 7.62
CA PRO A 14 0.80 6.73 6.89
C PRO A 14 -0.37 5.77 6.67
N SER A 15 -1.52 6.03 7.27
CA SER A 15 -2.70 5.18 7.13
C SER A 15 -3.61 5.66 6.02
N GLY A 16 -4.23 4.75 5.34
CA GLY A 16 -5.16 5.08 4.28
C GLY A 16 -5.83 3.83 3.79
N ARG A 17 -6.06 3.74 2.49
CA ARG A 17 -6.79 2.62 1.94
C ARG A 17 -6.22 2.22 0.60
N VAL A 18 -6.17 0.91 0.36
CA VAL A 18 -5.68 0.40 -0.91
C VAL A 18 -6.67 -0.59 -1.46
N MET A 19 -6.54 -0.89 -2.75
CA MET A 19 -7.35 -1.87 -3.42
C MET A 19 -6.49 -2.99 -3.94
N VAL A 20 -6.89 -4.23 -3.65
CA VAL A 20 -6.23 -5.41 -4.17
C VAL A 20 -7.30 -6.30 -4.76
N ASP A 21 -7.17 -6.62 -6.03
CA ASP A 21 -8.11 -7.50 -6.71
C ASP A 21 -9.57 -7.07 -6.52
N GLY A 22 -9.81 -5.77 -6.64
CA GLY A 22 -11.16 -5.25 -6.57
C GLY A 22 -11.74 -5.10 -5.18
N ARG A 23 -10.94 -5.35 -4.15
CA ARG A 23 -11.40 -5.18 -2.78
C ARG A 23 -10.59 -4.13 -2.08
N TYR A 24 -11.25 -3.38 -1.21
CA TYR A 24 -10.59 -2.32 -0.45
C TYR A 24 -10.13 -2.83 0.90
N TYR A 25 -8.98 -2.38 1.32
CA TYR A 25 -8.42 -2.77 2.62
C TYR A 25 -7.84 -1.54 3.30
N ASP A 26 -7.89 -1.54 4.61
CA ASP A 26 -7.18 -0.53 5.38
C ASP A 26 -5.70 -0.80 5.22
N ALA A 27 -4.92 0.22 5.07
CA ALA A 27 -3.50 0.06 4.80
C ALA A 27 -2.70 1.15 5.46
N ALA A 28 -1.42 0.91 5.61
CA ALA A 28 -0.50 1.89 6.14
C ALA A 28 0.82 1.76 5.42
N ALA A 29 1.53 2.85 5.29
CA ALA A 29 2.83 2.82 4.68
C ALA A 29 3.85 2.33 5.70
N GLU A 30 4.75 1.44 5.28
CA GLU A 30 5.81 0.99 6.16
C GLU A 30 6.70 2.17 6.47
N ASP A 31 7.26 2.15 7.66
CA ASP A 31 8.21 3.17 8.09
C ASP A 31 7.63 4.58 8.07
N GLY A 32 6.34 4.69 8.18
CA GLY A 32 5.71 6.00 8.26
C GLY A 32 5.83 6.85 7.00
N LEU A 33 6.09 6.24 5.89
CA LEU A 33 6.22 6.96 4.64
C LEU A 33 4.88 7.51 4.17
N PHE A 34 4.96 8.47 3.28
CA PHE A 34 3.77 9.07 2.69
C PHE A 34 3.64 8.54 1.27
N VAL A 35 2.47 8.05 0.90
CA VAL A 35 2.24 7.55 -0.44
C VAL A 35 0.98 8.19 -0.99
N ALA A 36 1.11 8.87 -2.11
CA ALA A 36 -0.01 9.59 -2.70
C ALA A 36 -1.03 8.65 -3.32
N ARG A 37 -2.25 9.11 -3.38
CA ARG A 37 -3.31 8.37 -4.03
C ARG A 37 -2.94 8.12 -5.50
N GLY A 38 -3.28 6.95 -5.99
CA GLY A 38 -3.00 6.59 -7.37
C GLY A 38 -1.68 5.89 -7.58
N ARG A 39 -0.84 5.82 -6.53
CA ARG A 39 0.43 5.13 -6.64
C ARG A 39 0.23 3.65 -6.42
N THR A 40 1.16 2.87 -6.93
CA THR A 40 1.14 1.43 -6.75
C THR A 40 2.10 1.07 -5.65
N VAL A 41 1.67 0.17 -4.77
CA VAL A 41 2.49 -0.26 -3.64
C VAL A 41 2.50 -1.78 -3.58
N THR A 42 3.43 -2.32 -2.81
CA THR A 42 3.51 -3.76 -2.58
C THR A 42 3.18 -4.02 -1.12
N VAL A 43 2.33 -5.00 -0.86
CA VAL A 43 1.98 -5.37 0.50
C VAL A 43 3.12 -6.17 1.08
N THR A 44 3.69 -5.71 2.19
CA THR A 44 4.85 -6.35 2.80
C THR A 44 4.49 -7.17 4.01
N ARG A 45 3.43 -6.81 4.74
CA ARG A 45 2.97 -7.62 5.87
C ARG A 45 1.56 -7.20 6.22
N ILE A 46 0.90 -8.01 7.02
CA ILE A 46 -0.46 -7.75 7.44
C ILE A 46 -0.52 -7.94 8.94
N GLU A 47 -1.06 -6.96 9.62
CA GLU A 47 -1.23 -7.07 11.07
C GLU A 47 -2.52 -6.39 11.46
N GLY A 48 -3.33 -7.10 12.27
CA GLY A 48 -4.55 -6.51 12.79
C GLY A 48 -5.52 -6.04 11.71
N GLY A 49 -5.51 -6.69 10.56
CA GLY A 49 -6.39 -6.30 9.48
C GLY A 49 -5.89 -5.14 8.65
N VAL A 50 -4.69 -4.67 8.92
CA VAL A 50 -4.10 -3.56 8.18
C VAL A 50 -2.99 -4.08 7.30
N LEU A 51 -3.01 -3.70 6.04
CA LEU A 51 -1.98 -4.09 5.09
C LEU A 51 -0.87 -3.05 5.11
N TYR A 52 0.34 -3.48 5.46
CA TYR A 52 1.47 -2.57 5.46
C TYR A 52 2.16 -2.66 4.12
N CYS A 53 2.42 -1.51 3.53
CA CYS A 53 2.84 -1.45 2.13
C CYS A 53 4.04 -0.55 1.94
N THR A 54 4.81 -0.84 0.90
CA THR A 54 5.91 0.05 0.50
C THR A 54 5.66 0.49 -0.93
N PRO A 55 6.13 1.68 -1.31
CA PRO A 55 5.96 2.14 -2.68
C PRO A 55 6.71 1.21 -3.62
N GLN A 56 6.09 0.93 -4.77
CA GLN A 56 6.75 0.11 -5.74
C GLN A 56 7.71 0.99 -6.48
N GLU A 57 8.99 0.69 -6.39
CA GLU A 57 9.97 1.47 -7.05
C GLU A 57 10.22 0.97 -8.41
N ARG A 58 10.22 1.85 -9.40
CA ARG A 58 10.53 1.48 -10.71
C ARG A 58 11.96 1.67 -10.95
N LYS A 59 12.62 0.59 -11.23
CA LYS A 59 13.99 0.69 -11.55
C LYS A 59 14.12 1.18 -12.92
N THR A 60 14.75 2.26 -13.11
CA THR A 60 14.94 2.73 -14.44
C THR A 60 16.37 2.63 -14.75
N GLU A 61 16.66 2.15 -15.77
CA GLU A 61 18.03 1.98 -16.07
C GLU A 61 18.50 2.79 -17.13
#